data_de82e231fe22b4dcdb4a787c0e877d34
#
_entry.id   de82e231fe22b4dcdb4a787c0e877d34
#
_cell.length_a   1.000
_cell.length_b   1.000
_cell.length_c   1.000
_cell.angle_alpha   90.00
_cell.angle_beta   90.00
_cell.angle_gamma   90.00
#
_symmetry.space_group_name_H-M   'P 1'
#
loop_
_entity.id
_entity.type
_entity.pdbx_description
1 polymer ?
#
loop_
_entity_poly.entity_id
_entity_poly.type
_entity_poly.pdbx_seq_one_letter_code
_entity_poly.pdbx_strand_id
1 'polypeptide(L)'
;MKIVDMKVRCVAIPMNCMLRHNTGVHPGYLLRTILELITDEGIVGLGEVGGGDSRAALLKLKPRIIGMNPMDLEAIKMKVLRSIYYISNSRLYGAIEIACLDIMGKAFNVPMHQLLGGKLRDSIPMIAYLFWRYDRPGGGHDTCAEDMA
;
A
#
# COMPACT_ATOMS: atom_id res chain seq x y z
N MET A 1 -18.22 -16.08 -3.27
CA MET A 1 -17.26 -15.33 -2.42
C MET A 1 -17.79 -13.94 -2.16
N LYS A 2 -17.75 -13.48 -0.91
CA LYS A 2 -18.17 -12.13 -0.49
C LYS A 2 -17.21 -11.59 0.55
N ILE A 3 -16.95 -10.29 0.53
CA ILE A 3 -16.19 -9.58 1.55
C ILE A 3 -17.06 -9.52 2.82
N VAL A 4 -16.59 -10.12 3.91
CA VAL A 4 -17.33 -10.16 5.19
C VAL A 4 -16.75 -9.22 6.24
N ASP A 5 -15.45 -8.87 6.12
CA ASP A 5 -14.82 -7.93 7.03
C ASP A 5 -13.69 -7.14 6.33
N MET A 6 -13.39 -5.99 6.92
CA MET A 6 -12.25 -5.12 6.58
C MET A 6 -11.56 -4.72 7.87
N LYS A 7 -10.29 -5.08 8.01
CA LYS A 7 -9.42 -4.63 9.09
C LYS A 7 -8.42 -3.62 8.54
N VAL A 8 -8.17 -2.56 9.31
CA VAL A 8 -7.26 -1.48 8.89
C VAL A 8 -6.35 -1.13 10.04
N ARG A 9 -5.05 -1.14 9.79
CA ARG A 9 -3.99 -0.83 10.76
C ARG A 9 -3.03 0.20 10.20
N CYS A 10 -2.69 1.20 11.00
CA CYS A 10 -1.59 2.10 10.69
C CYS A 10 -0.31 1.53 11.32
N VAL A 11 0.76 1.45 10.53
CA VAL A 11 2.07 0.97 10.97
C VAL A 11 3.13 2.02 10.70
N ALA A 12 4.09 2.15 11.61
CA ALA A 12 5.28 2.97 11.43
C ALA A 12 6.46 2.05 11.18
N ILE A 13 7.02 2.10 9.98
CA ILE A 13 8.18 1.32 9.58
C ILE A 13 9.42 2.15 9.91
N PRO A 14 10.28 1.72 10.85
CA PRO A 14 11.47 2.47 11.20
C PRO A 14 12.46 2.49 10.02
N MET A 15 13.07 3.63 9.79
CA MET A 15 14.19 3.79 8.88
C MET A 15 15.50 3.66 9.64
N ASN A 16 16.55 3.22 8.97
CA ASN A 16 17.88 3.11 9.58
C ASN A 16 18.44 4.47 10.03
N CYS A 17 18.02 5.54 9.38
CA CYS A 17 18.42 6.91 9.71
C CYS A 17 17.40 7.91 9.14
N MET A 18 17.45 9.15 9.59
CA MET A 18 16.74 10.25 8.97
C MET A 18 17.45 10.67 7.69
N LEU A 19 16.70 10.86 6.61
CA LEU A 19 17.24 11.32 5.34
C LEU A 19 17.13 12.84 5.25
N ARG A 20 18.20 13.48 4.74
CA ARG A 20 18.28 14.91 4.53
C ARG A 20 18.15 15.23 3.04
N HIS A 21 17.38 16.25 2.72
CA HIS A 21 17.26 16.80 1.37
C HIS A 21 17.07 18.34 1.43
N ASN A 22 17.11 18.99 0.29
CA ASN A 22 17.09 20.46 0.20
C ASN A 22 15.80 21.11 0.75
N THR A 23 14.68 20.40 0.78
CA THR A 23 13.39 20.91 1.27
C THR A 23 13.08 20.47 2.70
N GLY A 24 13.99 19.73 3.37
CA GLY A 24 13.78 19.30 4.75
C GLY A 24 14.42 17.97 5.10
N VAL A 25 13.84 17.33 6.10
CA VAL A 25 14.28 16.05 6.64
C VAL A 25 13.12 15.07 6.64
N HIS A 26 13.34 13.87 6.13
CA HIS A 26 12.39 12.78 6.32
C HIS A 26 12.41 12.33 7.77
N PRO A 27 11.26 12.10 8.40
CA PRO A 27 11.22 11.50 9.73
C PRO A 27 11.89 10.11 9.69
N GLY A 28 12.41 9.66 10.82
CA GLY A 28 13.07 8.36 10.94
C GLY A 28 12.14 7.14 10.81
N TYR A 29 10.96 7.32 10.25
CA TYR A 29 9.98 6.26 10.01
C TYR A 29 9.09 6.58 8.80
N LEU A 30 8.53 5.53 8.21
CA LEU A 30 7.52 5.63 7.16
C LEU A 30 6.18 5.14 7.69
N LEU A 31 5.16 6.00 7.60
CA LEU A 31 3.79 5.60 7.93
C LEU A 31 3.14 4.87 6.75
N ARG A 32 2.53 3.72 7.04
CA ARG A 32 1.74 2.94 6.10
C ARG A 32 0.43 2.53 6.73
N THR A 33 -0.65 2.55 5.96
CA THR A 33 -1.94 2.01 6.39
C THR A 33 -2.17 0.70 5.63
N ILE A 34 -2.19 -0.39 6.37
CA ILE A 34 -2.40 -1.74 5.85
C ILE A 34 -3.87 -2.09 5.95
N LEU A 35 -4.40 -2.65 4.87
CA LEU A 35 -5.77 -3.09 4.71
C LEU A 35 -5.80 -4.61 4.55
N GLU A 36 -6.64 -5.28 5.34
CA GLU A 36 -6.99 -6.69 5.18
C GLU A 36 -8.48 -6.79 4.79
N LEU A 37 -8.79 -7.34 3.63
CA LEU A 37 -10.14 -7.74 3.25
C LEU A 37 -10.32 -9.23 3.51
N ILE A 38 -11.35 -9.58 4.26
CA ILE A 38 -11.64 -10.97 4.65
C ILE A 38 -12.89 -11.42 3.92
N THR A 39 -12.84 -12.61 3.31
CA THR A 39 -13.97 -13.21 2.60
C THR A 39 -14.66 -14.28 3.44
N ASP A 40 -15.91 -14.61 3.05
CA ASP A 40 -16.71 -15.72 3.62
C ASP A 40 -16.09 -17.10 3.37
N GLU A 41 -15.13 -17.19 2.43
CA GLU A 41 -14.38 -18.41 2.13
C GLU A 41 -13.03 -18.48 2.90
N GLY A 42 -12.77 -17.52 3.79
CA GLY A 42 -11.54 -17.46 4.61
C GLY A 42 -10.32 -16.93 3.90
N ILE A 43 -10.45 -16.50 2.64
CA ILE A 43 -9.34 -15.87 1.91
C ILE A 43 -9.18 -14.43 2.39
N VAL A 44 -7.94 -14.05 2.71
CA VAL A 44 -7.59 -12.70 3.14
C VAL A 44 -6.76 -12.03 2.04
N GLY A 45 -7.20 -10.88 1.56
CA GLY A 45 -6.45 -10.02 0.65
C GLY A 45 -5.80 -8.85 1.37
N LEU A 46 -4.58 -8.52 0.98
CA LEU A 46 -3.79 -7.44 1.53
C LEU A 46 -3.72 -6.26 0.57
N GLY A 47 -3.92 -5.08 1.10
CA GLY A 47 -3.71 -3.82 0.40
C GLY A 47 -2.97 -2.81 1.26
N GLU A 48 -2.43 -1.78 0.63
CA GLU A 48 -1.67 -0.74 1.32
C GLU A 48 -1.97 0.63 0.72
N VAL A 49 -2.02 1.64 1.58
CA VAL A 49 -1.99 3.05 1.18
C VAL A 49 -0.84 3.76 1.89
N GLY A 50 -0.01 4.45 1.10
CA GLY A 50 1.15 5.17 1.61
C GLY A 50 0.81 6.55 2.17
N GLY A 51 1.65 6.99 3.12
CA GLY A 51 1.61 8.34 3.70
C GLY A 51 0.44 8.58 4.64
N GLY A 52 0.73 9.09 5.83
CA GLY A 52 -0.27 9.51 6.81
C GLY A 52 -1.21 8.41 7.32
N ASP A 53 -2.11 8.79 8.19
CA ASP A 53 -3.15 7.89 8.72
C ASP A 53 -4.40 7.91 7.83
N SER A 54 -4.51 6.96 6.92
CA SER A 54 -5.71 6.74 6.09
C SER A 54 -6.74 5.81 6.73
N ARG A 55 -6.49 5.34 7.96
CA ARG A 55 -7.31 4.35 8.67
C ARG A 55 -8.77 4.80 8.79
N ALA A 56 -8.98 6.02 9.30
CA ALA A 56 -10.35 6.53 9.50
C ALA A 56 -11.12 6.65 8.18
N ALA A 57 -10.44 7.08 7.11
CA ALA A 57 -11.05 7.20 5.78
C ALA A 57 -11.42 5.84 5.19
N LEU A 58 -10.54 4.83 5.30
CA LEU A 58 -10.84 3.47 4.87
C LEU A 58 -12.00 2.86 5.66
N LEU A 59 -12.03 3.03 6.97
CA LEU A 59 -13.12 2.52 7.80
C LEU A 59 -14.49 3.12 7.44
N LYS A 60 -14.54 4.37 6.97
CA LYS A 60 -15.78 4.99 6.43
C LYS A 60 -16.25 4.32 5.12
N LEU A 61 -15.35 3.69 4.37
CA LEU A 61 -15.68 2.97 3.14
C LEU A 61 -16.12 1.53 3.41
N LYS A 62 -15.77 0.95 4.56
CA LYS A 62 -16.13 -0.43 4.93
C LYS A 62 -17.60 -0.79 4.66
N PRO A 63 -18.61 -0.02 5.14
CA PRO A 63 -20.02 -0.37 4.92
C PRO A 63 -20.43 -0.41 3.45
N ARG A 64 -19.66 0.23 2.56
CA ARG A 64 -19.96 0.29 1.13
C ARG A 64 -19.55 -0.95 0.36
N ILE A 65 -18.60 -1.73 0.91
CA ILE A 65 -18.00 -2.87 0.22
C ILE A 65 -18.28 -4.20 0.91
N ILE A 66 -18.69 -4.21 2.18
CA ILE A 66 -19.12 -5.43 2.85
C ILE A 66 -20.31 -6.04 2.09
N GLY A 67 -20.26 -7.36 1.87
CA GLY A 67 -21.24 -8.13 1.10
C GLY A 67 -20.97 -8.15 -0.40
N MET A 68 -20.06 -7.33 -0.93
CA MET A 68 -19.72 -7.35 -2.34
C MET A 68 -18.77 -8.52 -2.68
N ASN A 69 -18.84 -8.97 -3.93
CA ASN A 69 -17.88 -9.94 -4.45
C ASN A 69 -16.55 -9.21 -4.79
N PRO A 70 -15.39 -9.64 -4.27
CA PRO A 70 -14.10 -9.02 -4.57
C PRO A 70 -13.70 -9.09 -6.06
N MET A 71 -14.37 -9.94 -6.85
CA MET A 71 -14.12 -10.04 -8.30
C MET A 71 -14.82 -8.91 -9.08
N ASP A 72 -15.81 -8.23 -8.49
CA ASP A 72 -16.58 -7.17 -9.15
C ASP A 72 -15.90 -5.79 -8.96
N LEU A 73 -14.64 -5.67 -9.46
CA LEU A 73 -13.79 -4.48 -9.25
C LEU A 73 -14.46 -3.17 -9.68
N GLU A 74 -15.12 -3.14 -10.84
CA GLU A 74 -15.80 -1.93 -11.32
C GLU A 74 -17.01 -1.55 -10.44
N ALA A 75 -17.75 -2.53 -9.94
CA ALA A 75 -18.85 -2.27 -9.00
C ALA A 75 -18.34 -1.70 -7.67
N ILE A 76 -17.22 -2.26 -7.15
CA ILE A 76 -16.54 -1.75 -5.94
C ILE A 76 -16.03 -0.33 -6.19
N LYS A 77 -15.37 -0.10 -7.32
CA LYS A 77 -14.87 1.22 -7.73
C LYS A 77 -15.99 2.27 -7.73
N MET A 78 -17.11 1.96 -8.35
CA MET A 78 -18.28 2.85 -8.38
C MET A 78 -18.79 3.16 -6.97
N LYS A 79 -18.81 2.19 -6.06
CA LYS A 79 -19.23 2.39 -4.67
C LYS A 79 -18.26 3.25 -3.87
N VAL A 80 -16.96 3.09 -4.11
CA VAL A 80 -15.89 3.80 -3.39
C VAL A 80 -15.70 5.22 -3.93
N LEU A 81 -15.65 5.39 -5.26
CA LEU A 81 -15.36 6.66 -5.93
C LEU A 81 -16.59 7.56 -6.12
N ARG A 82 -17.80 7.07 -5.90
CA ARG A 82 -19.05 7.85 -6.05
C ARG A 82 -19.17 8.91 -4.94
N SER A 83 -18.22 9.81 -4.89
CA SER A 83 -18.15 10.97 -4.02
C SER A 83 -17.82 12.19 -4.88
N ILE A 84 -18.27 13.37 -4.47
CA ILE A 84 -17.95 14.67 -5.08
C ILE A 84 -16.44 14.89 -5.18
N TYR A 85 -15.66 14.22 -4.32
CA TYR A 85 -14.20 14.28 -4.28
C TYR A 85 -13.55 13.00 -4.85
N TYR A 86 -13.75 12.78 -6.14
CA TYR A 86 -13.18 11.63 -6.88
C TYR A 86 -11.68 11.40 -6.60
N ILE A 87 -10.88 12.47 -6.61
CA ILE A 87 -9.42 12.40 -6.44
C ILE A 87 -9.03 11.95 -5.02
N SER A 88 -9.77 12.35 -3.98
CA SER A 88 -9.42 12.01 -2.60
C SER A 88 -9.59 10.53 -2.27
N ASN A 89 -10.50 9.85 -2.97
CA ASN A 89 -10.78 8.43 -2.74
C ASN A 89 -9.99 7.48 -3.66
N SER A 90 -9.36 7.99 -4.73
CA SER A 90 -8.64 7.14 -5.69
C SER A 90 -7.51 6.34 -5.05
N ARG A 91 -6.75 6.95 -4.13
CA ARG A 91 -5.68 6.25 -3.39
C ARG A 91 -6.23 5.16 -2.46
N LEU A 92 -7.38 5.43 -1.81
CA LEU A 92 -8.05 4.46 -0.95
C LEU A 92 -8.64 3.31 -1.76
N TYR A 93 -9.21 3.63 -2.94
CA TYR A 93 -9.68 2.62 -3.87
C TYR A 93 -8.53 1.73 -4.35
N GLY A 94 -7.38 2.29 -4.71
CA GLY A 94 -6.21 1.51 -5.11
C GLY A 94 -5.79 0.47 -4.06
N ALA A 95 -5.83 0.81 -2.76
CA ALA A 95 -5.57 -0.14 -1.69
C ALA A 95 -6.62 -1.27 -1.63
N ILE A 96 -7.90 -0.93 -1.82
CA ILE A 96 -9.00 -1.90 -1.87
C ILE A 96 -8.88 -2.79 -3.11
N GLU A 97 -8.56 -2.21 -4.28
CA GLU A 97 -8.36 -2.94 -5.53
C GLU A 97 -7.22 -3.94 -5.45
N ILE A 98 -6.07 -3.53 -4.88
CA ILE A 98 -4.92 -4.42 -4.65
C ILE A 98 -5.33 -5.59 -3.75
N ALA A 99 -6.08 -5.34 -2.67
CA ALA A 99 -6.56 -6.40 -1.78
C ALA A 99 -7.54 -7.35 -2.49
N CYS A 100 -8.41 -6.84 -3.36
CA CYS A 100 -9.28 -7.67 -4.18
C CYS A 100 -8.49 -8.52 -5.18
N LEU A 101 -7.49 -7.95 -5.85
CA LEU A 101 -6.62 -8.69 -6.78
C LEU A 101 -5.81 -9.77 -6.04
N ASP A 102 -5.37 -9.51 -4.81
CA ASP A 102 -4.69 -10.50 -3.97
C ASP A 102 -5.64 -11.67 -3.61
N ILE A 103 -6.91 -11.36 -3.28
CA ILE A 103 -7.94 -12.39 -3.09
C ILE A 103 -8.13 -13.23 -4.35
N MET A 104 -8.26 -12.56 -5.51
CA MET A 104 -8.45 -13.25 -6.79
C MET A 104 -7.26 -14.15 -7.12
N GLY A 105 -6.03 -13.66 -6.95
CA GLY A 105 -4.81 -14.44 -7.16
C GLY A 105 -4.76 -15.70 -6.29
N LYS A 106 -5.12 -15.57 -5.01
CA LYS A 106 -5.21 -16.70 -4.06
C LYS A 106 -6.34 -17.66 -4.42
N ALA A 107 -7.52 -17.14 -4.78
CA ALA A 107 -8.68 -17.98 -5.15
C ALA A 107 -8.43 -18.79 -6.43
N PHE A 108 -7.76 -18.22 -7.42
CA PHE A 108 -7.43 -18.89 -8.67
C PHE A 108 -6.09 -19.63 -8.65
N ASN A 109 -5.35 -19.51 -7.55
CA ASN A 109 -4.00 -20.05 -7.39
C ASN A 109 -3.05 -19.59 -8.53
N VAL A 110 -3.11 -18.31 -8.86
CA VAL A 110 -2.25 -17.66 -9.85
C VAL A 110 -1.61 -16.41 -9.28
N PRO A 111 -0.38 -16.06 -9.69
CA PRO A 111 0.23 -14.80 -9.28
C PRO A 111 -0.53 -13.60 -9.89
N MET A 112 -0.59 -12.49 -9.15
CA MET A 112 -1.36 -11.30 -9.52
C MET A 112 -1.04 -10.78 -10.93
N HIS A 113 0.21 -10.86 -11.37
CA HIS A 113 0.58 -10.37 -12.70
C HIS A 113 -0.16 -11.11 -13.85
N GLN A 114 -0.59 -12.36 -13.65
CA GLN A 114 -1.39 -13.07 -14.64
C GLN A 114 -2.79 -12.49 -14.78
N LEU A 115 -3.36 -11.94 -13.68
CA LEU A 115 -4.63 -11.24 -13.71
C LEU A 115 -4.54 -9.88 -14.41
N LEU A 116 -3.33 -9.32 -14.49
CA LEU A 116 -3.05 -7.99 -15.05
C LEU A 116 -2.47 -8.04 -16.49
N GLY A 117 -2.60 -9.16 -17.19
CA GLY A 117 -2.16 -9.29 -18.58
C GLY A 117 -0.86 -10.08 -18.79
N GLY A 118 -0.32 -10.68 -17.72
CA GLY A 118 0.82 -11.58 -17.83
C GLY A 118 2.16 -10.95 -17.42
N LYS A 119 3.21 -11.75 -17.56
CA LYS A 119 4.57 -11.38 -17.13
C LYS A 119 5.32 -10.72 -18.30
N LEU A 120 5.75 -9.49 -18.11
CA LEU A 120 6.49 -8.75 -19.13
C LEU A 120 8.00 -9.01 -19.05
N ARG A 121 8.56 -9.20 -17.84
CA ARG A 121 10.02 -9.40 -17.64
C ARG A 121 10.29 -10.21 -16.38
N ASP A 122 11.45 -10.88 -16.34
CA ASP A 122 11.87 -11.71 -15.21
C ASP A 122 12.64 -10.94 -14.15
N SER A 123 13.29 -9.86 -14.54
CA SER A 123 14.07 -9.01 -13.65
C SER A 123 13.76 -7.53 -13.89
N ILE A 124 13.82 -6.76 -12.84
CA ILE A 124 13.61 -5.31 -12.88
C ILE A 124 14.93 -4.66 -12.45
N PRO A 125 15.59 -3.88 -13.34
CA PRO A 125 16.76 -3.12 -12.93
C PRO A 125 16.37 -2.07 -11.90
N MET A 126 17.13 -2.00 -10.83
CA MET A 126 16.90 -1.05 -9.74
C MET A 126 17.97 0.04 -9.77
N ILE A 127 17.57 1.26 -9.45
CA ILE A 127 18.48 2.38 -9.24
C ILE A 127 18.77 2.46 -7.74
N ALA A 128 20.05 2.44 -7.38
CA ALA A 128 20.46 2.79 -6.02
C ALA A 128 20.33 4.29 -5.84
N TYR A 129 19.57 4.69 -4.83
CA TYR A 129 19.36 6.10 -4.52
C TYR A 129 20.17 6.46 -3.27
N LEU A 130 21.16 7.34 -3.41
CA LEU A 130 22.00 7.83 -2.31
C LEU A 130 21.40 9.14 -1.78
N PHE A 131 21.21 9.19 -0.48
CA PHE A 131 20.74 10.37 0.23
C PHE A 131 21.75 10.75 1.30
N TRP A 132 21.88 12.04 1.59
CA TRP A 132 22.52 12.52 2.81
C TRP A 132 21.75 11.99 4.01
N ARG A 133 22.48 11.41 4.96
CA ARG A 133 21.91 10.84 6.16
C ARG A 133 22.44 11.58 7.39
N TYR A 134 21.63 11.63 8.43
CA TYR A 134 22.09 12.10 9.73
C TYR A 134 22.83 10.99 10.46
N ASP A 135 23.78 11.42 11.30
CA ASP A 135 24.50 10.52 12.20
C ASP A 135 23.51 9.72 13.05
N ARG A 136 23.83 8.44 13.26
CA ARG A 136 23.08 7.59 14.20
C ARG A 136 23.93 7.35 15.44
N PRO A 137 23.28 7.11 16.60
CA PRO A 137 23.98 6.52 17.75
C PRO A 137 24.58 5.17 17.32
N GLY A 138 25.91 5.04 17.40
CA GLY A 138 26.64 3.84 16.99
C GLY A 138 27.40 3.92 15.67
N GLY A 139 27.41 5.09 15.02
CA GLY A 139 28.19 5.35 13.80
C GLY A 139 27.48 4.94 12.51
N GLY A 140 28.05 5.32 11.41
CA GLY A 140 27.51 5.13 10.06
C GLY A 140 27.06 6.45 9.48
N HIS A 141 27.92 7.01 8.65
CA HIS A 141 27.78 8.36 8.14
C HIS A 141 27.76 8.31 6.62
N ASP A 142 26.75 8.92 6.03
CA ASP A 142 26.83 9.38 4.66
C ASP A 142 26.61 10.90 4.72
N THR A 143 27.50 11.58 5.45
CA THR A 143 27.39 13.01 5.71
C THR A 143 28.27 13.85 4.78
N CYS A 144 29.19 13.20 4.07
CA CYS A 144 30.02 13.81 3.04
C CYS A 144 30.07 12.95 1.76
N ALA A 145 30.63 13.51 0.69
CA ALA A 145 30.72 12.81 -0.59
C ALA A 145 31.61 11.56 -0.53
N GLU A 146 32.63 11.59 0.32
CA GLU A 146 33.57 10.49 0.53
C GLU A 146 32.88 9.28 1.19
N ASP A 147 31.90 9.50 2.06
CA ASP A 147 31.14 8.42 2.70
C ASP A 147 30.22 7.70 1.72
N MET A 148 29.93 8.29 0.55
CA MET A 148 29.04 7.77 -0.47
C MET A 148 29.77 7.10 -1.63
N ALA A 149 31.09 7.18 -1.67
CA ALA A 149 31.93 6.58 -2.70
C ALA A 149 32.23 5.10 -2.39
#